data_b93084dc16a8424670f5d860bb73cd5f
#
_entry.id   b93084dc16a8424670f5d860bb73cd5f
#
_cell.length_a   1.000
_cell.length_b   1.000
_cell.length_c   1.000
_cell.angle_alpha   90.00
_cell.angle_beta   90.00
_cell.angle_gamma   90.00
#
_symmetry.space_group_name_H-M   'P 1'
#
loop_
_entity.id
_entity.type
_entity.pdbx_description
1 polymer ?
#
loop_
_entity_poly.entity_id
_entity_poly.type
_entity_poly.pdbx_seq_one_letter_code
_entity_poly.pdbx_strand_id
1 'polypeptide(L)'
;MEKVCYTVGGRNILTDFDLLLERGVNRTILGVSGSGKTTILKLILGLIHPQSGRIFINGLEITGRPESEYREQRKKIAIVFQGGALFDSMTVGENVGYRLFEEGRLSQAEIEEIVREKLRFVGVEPALDLYPAELSGGMKKRVAIARALAADPEYIFFDEPTTGLDPIGVYNIVSLMNRLQEAGKTTLMVTHDLPTAFATSQRFSLVHESRLAFEGTEGALRCCPLPNVQEFLQPSEKSLFV
;
A
#
# COMPACT_ATOMS: atom_id res chain seq x y z
N MET A 1 -3.46 1.41 -14.98
CA MET A 1 -3.04 2.77 -15.36
C MET A 1 -2.47 2.67 -16.78
N GLU A 2 -2.83 3.60 -17.64
CA GLU A 2 -2.40 3.62 -19.03
C GLU A 2 -1.87 5.02 -19.38
N LYS A 3 -0.59 5.11 -19.73
CA LYS A 3 0.14 6.32 -20.15
C LYS A 3 -0.10 7.53 -19.24
N VAL A 4 -0.08 7.28 -17.93
CA VAL A 4 -0.37 8.31 -16.94
C VAL A 4 0.82 9.26 -16.81
N CYS A 5 0.54 10.57 -16.94
CA CYS A 5 1.49 11.64 -16.66
C CYS A 5 1.04 12.46 -15.45
N TYR A 6 1.98 12.77 -14.58
CA TYR A 6 1.73 13.61 -13.40
C TYR A 6 2.92 14.51 -13.08
N THR A 7 2.64 15.80 -12.94
CA THR A 7 3.65 16.85 -12.72
C THR A 7 3.26 17.68 -11.49
N VAL A 8 4.22 18.03 -10.66
CA VAL A 8 4.06 18.94 -9.52
C VAL A 8 5.16 20.00 -9.54
N GLY A 9 4.79 21.28 -9.45
CA GLY A 9 5.76 22.36 -9.40
C GLY A 9 6.74 22.40 -10.59
N GLY A 10 6.30 22.00 -11.79
CA GLY A 10 7.13 21.92 -12.98
C GLY A 10 8.03 20.68 -13.07
N ARG A 11 8.03 19.81 -12.05
CA ARG A 11 8.79 18.56 -12.05
C ARG A 11 7.88 17.39 -12.45
N ASN A 12 8.31 16.62 -13.44
CA ASN A 12 7.62 15.38 -13.81
C ASN A 12 7.82 14.33 -12.71
N ILE A 13 6.72 13.82 -12.18
CA ILE A 13 6.71 12.74 -11.19
C ILE A 13 6.45 11.41 -11.88
N LEU A 14 5.55 11.39 -12.87
CA LEU A 14 5.28 10.25 -13.73
C LEU A 14 5.19 10.72 -15.18
N THR A 15 5.75 9.94 -16.09
CA THR A 15 5.77 10.20 -17.54
C THR A 15 5.44 8.92 -18.28
N ASP A 16 4.34 8.90 -19.03
CA ASP A 16 3.85 7.73 -19.79
C ASP A 16 3.87 6.45 -18.95
N PHE A 17 3.35 6.54 -17.72
CA PHE A 17 3.43 5.46 -16.76
C PHE A 17 2.31 4.46 -16.96
N ASP A 18 2.69 3.21 -17.23
CA ASP A 18 1.78 2.07 -17.35
C ASP A 18 1.92 1.17 -16.12
N LEU A 19 0.79 0.68 -15.58
CA LEU A 19 0.77 -0.27 -14.46
C LEU A 19 -0.48 -1.14 -14.56
N LEU A 20 -0.28 -2.46 -14.54
CA LEU A 20 -1.34 -3.44 -14.41
C LEU A 20 -1.22 -4.15 -13.05
N LEU A 21 -2.26 -4.08 -12.21
CA LEU A 21 -2.39 -4.90 -11.01
C LEU A 21 -3.38 -6.04 -11.31
N GLU A 22 -2.88 -7.23 -11.43
CA GLU A 22 -3.68 -8.45 -11.67
C GLU A 22 -4.34 -8.89 -10.36
N ARG A 23 -5.60 -9.31 -10.44
CA ARG A 23 -6.33 -9.79 -9.25
C ARG A 23 -5.69 -11.07 -8.70
N GLY A 24 -5.53 -11.14 -7.38
CA GLY A 24 -4.89 -12.27 -6.70
C GLY A 24 -3.37 -12.28 -6.78
N VAL A 25 -2.76 -11.28 -7.41
CA VAL A 25 -1.29 -11.15 -7.53
C VAL A 25 -0.79 -10.06 -6.59
N ASN A 26 0.24 -10.39 -5.82
CA ASN A 26 0.95 -9.39 -5.01
C ASN A 26 2.04 -8.72 -5.83
N ARG A 27 1.96 -7.41 -5.93
CA ARG A 27 2.91 -6.60 -6.69
C ARG A 27 3.60 -5.59 -5.78
N THR A 28 4.90 -5.42 -5.98
CA THR A 28 5.67 -4.33 -5.38
C THR A 28 6.15 -3.34 -6.43
N ILE A 29 5.93 -2.06 -6.16
CA ILE A 29 6.57 -0.96 -6.87
C ILE A 29 7.82 -0.56 -6.08
N LEU A 30 8.96 -0.75 -6.70
CA LEU A 30 10.28 -0.41 -6.19
C LEU A 30 10.74 0.95 -6.72
N GLY A 31 11.64 1.59 -6.01
CA GLY A 31 12.29 2.83 -6.43
C GLY A 31 12.89 3.60 -5.27
N VAL A 32 13.80 4.49 -5.56
CA VAL A 32 14.44 5.35 -4.54
C VAL A 32 13.43 6.29 -3.87
N SER A 33 13.78 6.85 -2.73
CA SER A 33 12.95 7.87 -2.07
C SER A 33 12.69 9.04 -3.03
N GLY A 34 11.43 9.50 -3.10
CA GLY A 34 11.03 10.58 -3.99
C GLY A 34 10.83 10.20 -5.46
N SER A 35 10.90 8.92 -5.83
CA SER A 35 10.66 8.46 -7.22
C SER A 35 9.20 8.48 -7.66
N GLY A 36 8.25 8.88 -6.81
CA GLY A 36 6.82 8.97 -7.15
C GLY A 36 5.97 7.79 -6.70
N LYS A 37 6.49 6.83 -5.93
CA LYS A 37 5.76 5.62 -5.51
C LYS A 37 4.45 5.91 -4.77
N THR A 38 4.49 6.75 -3.74
CA THR A 38 3.28 7.18 -3.01
C THR A 38 2.32 7.96 -3.91
N THR A 39 2.84 8.69 -4.91
CA THR A 39 2.02 9.40 -5.90
C THR A 39 1.19 8.43 -6.73
N ILE A 40 1.75 7.28 -7.12
CA ILE A 40 1.02 6.23 -7.83
C ILE A 40 -0.18 5.76 -7.01
N LEU A 41 0.01 5.49 -5.70
CA LEU A 41 -1.09 5.09 -4.82
C LEU A 41 -2.17 6.18 -4.74
N LYS A 42 -1.76 7.44 -4.58
CA LYS A 42 -2.69 8.58 -4.52
C LYS A 42 -3.51 8.76 -5.80
N LEU A 43 -2.90 8.55 -6.97
CA LEU A 43 -3.56 8.59 -8.27
C LEU A 43 -4.60 7.46 -8.41
N ILE A 44 -4.26 6.22 -8.03
CA ILE A 44 -5.20 5.10 -8.07
C ILE A 44 -6.38 5.34 -7.12
N LEU A 45 -6.12 5.91 -5.94
CA LEU A 45 -7.16 6.26 -4.97
C LEU A 45 -7.99 7.49 -5.37
N GLY A 46 -7.61 8.21 -6.43
CA GLY A 46 -8.27 9.44 -6.85
C GLY A 46 -8.12 10.60 -5.85
N LEU A 47 -7.09 10.56 -4.99
CA LEU A 47 -6.75 11.67 -4.08
C LEU A 47 -6.08 12.83 -4.82
N ILE A 48 -5.51 12.53 -5.98
CA ILE A 48 -4.96 13.48 -6.95
C ILE A 48 -5.34 13.00 -8.36
N HIS A 49 -5.38 13.91 -9.32
CA HIS A 49 -5.76 13.61 -10.69
C HIS A 49 -4.56 13.72 -11.64
N PRO A 50 -4.41 12.80 -12.62
CA PRO A 50 -3.35 12.89 -13.61
C PRO A 50 -3.62 14.03 -14.60
N GLN A 51 -2.57 14.60 -15.19
CA GLN A 51 -2.73 15.58 -16.27
C GLN A 51 -3.10 14.92 -17.61
N SER A 52 -2.67 13.66 -17.79
CA SER A 52 -3.03 12.85 -18.96
C SER A 52 -2.95 11.36 -18.64
N GLY A 53 -3.45 10.53 -19.55
CA GLY A 53 -3.55 9.08 -19.35
C GLY A 53 -4.85 8.67 -18.68
N ARG A 54 -5.01 7.38 -18.44
CA ARG A 54 -6.24 6.78 -17.93
C ARG A 54 -5.97 5.83 -16.76
N ILE A 55 -6.90 5.79 -15.81
CA ILE A 55 -6.85 4.89 -14.66
C ILE A 55 -8.14 4.08 -14.64
N PHE A 56 -7.99 2.75 -14.49
CA PHE A 56 -9.11 1.83 -14.44
C PHE A 56 -9.08 1.04 -13.13
N ILE A 57 -10.24 0.78 -12.56
CA ILE A 57 -10.43 -0.15 -11.43
C ILE A 57 -11.50 -1.15 -11.84
N ASN A 58 -11.15 -2.44 -11.86
CA ASN A 58 -12.04 -3.52 -12.29
C ASN A 58 -12.67 -3.25 -13.69
N GLY A 59 -11.89 -2.74 -14.63
CA GLY A 59 -12.32 -2.42 -15.98
C GLY A 59 -13.13 -1.14 -16.13
N LEU A 60 -13.50 -0.48 -15.04
CA LEU A 60 -14.17 0.82 -15.07
C LEU A 60 -13.13 1.94 -15.11
N GLU A 61 -13.16 2.77 -16.14
CA GLU A 61 -12.36 3.99 -16.18
C GLU A 61 -12.86 4.97 -15.13
N ILE A 62 -11.93 5.42 -14.26
CA ILE A 62 -12.23 6.36 -13.17
C ILE A 62 -11.68 7.77 -13.43
N THR A 63 -10.82 7.94 -14.44
CA THR A 63 -10.23 9.23 -14.80
C THR A 63 -11.30 10.23 -15.20
N GLY A 64 -11.32 11.39 -14.55
CA GLY A 64 -12.30 12.45 -14.85
C GLY A 64 -13.75 12.15 -14.40
N ARG A 65 -14.00 11.05 -13.70
CA ARG A 65 -15.31 10.71 -13.16
C ARG A 65 -15.68 11.56 -11.96
N PRO A 66 -16.97 11.77 -11.68
CA PRO A 66 -17.41 12.47 -10.48
C PRO A 66 -17.02 11.72 -9.22
N GLU A 67 -16.85 12.45 -8.11
CA GLU A 67 -16.41 11.92 -6.81
C GLU A 67 -17.30 10.76 -6.32
N SER A 68 -18.60 10.79 -6.61
CA SER A 68 -19.53 9.72 -6.23
C SER A 68 -19.16 8.37 -6.85
N GLU A 69 -18.71 8.35 -8.11
CA GLU A 69 -18.28 7.10 -8.79
C GLU A 69 -16.91 6.62 -8.29
N TYR A 70 -16.00 7.55 -8.00
CA TYR A 70 -14.72 7.25 -7.35
C TYR A 70 -14.93 6.63 -5.97
N ARG A 71 -15.86 7.17 -5.19
CA ARG A 71 -16.16 6.70 -3.84
C ARG A 71 -16.54 5.22 -3.82
N GLU A 72 -17.38 4.78 -4.76
CA GLU A 72 -17.77 3.36 -4.84
C GLU A 72 -16.59 2.44 -5.17
N GLN A 73 -15.67 2.85 -6.03
CA GLN A 73 -14.48 2.08 -6.33
C GLN A 73 -13.47 2.10 -5.16
N ARG A 74 -13.30 3.24 -4.48
CA ARG A 74 -12.45 3.34 -3.28
C ARG A 74 -12.89 2.43 -2.14
N LYS A 75 -14.18 2.13 -2.02
CA LYS A 75 -14.67 1.18 -1.00
C LYS A 75 -14.02 -0.21 -1.13
N LYS A 76 -13.58 -0.57 -2.33
CA LYS A 76 -12.92 -1.86 -2.60
C LYS A 76 -11.43 -1.86 -2.28
N ILE A 77 -10.86 -0.71 -2.00
CA ILE A 77 -9.44 -0.51 -1.78
C ILE A 77 -9.23 -0.02 -0.36
N ALA A 78 -8.34 -0.67 0.38
CA ALA A 78 -7.82 -0.16 1.63
C ALA A 78 -6.37 0.25 1.47
N ILE A 79 -5.92 1.25 2.22
CA ILE A 79 -4.53 1.69 2.25
C ILE A 79 -3.99 1.71 3.66
N VAL A 80 -2.77 1.20 3.81
CA VAL A 80 -1.94 1.27 5.02
C VAL A 80 -0.80 2.24 4.75
N PHE A 81 -0.88 3.43 5.31
CA PHE A 81 0.16 4.47 5.16
C PHE A 81 1.39 4.18 6.02
N GLN A 82 2.53 4.73 5.65
CA GLN A 82 3.82 4.58 6.32
C GLN A 82 3.74 4.85 7.83
N GLY A 83 3.01 5.90 8.27
CA GLY A 83 2.81 6.24 9.68
C GLY A 83 1.61 5.55 10.35
N GLY A 84 0.88 4.66 9.64
CA GLY A 84 -0.35 4.05 10.12
C GLY A 84 -1.57 4.99 10.03
N ALA A 85 -1.39 6.30 10.15
CA ALA A 85 -2.43 7.33 10.09
C ALA A 85 -3.64 7.05 11.00
N LEU A 86 -3.39 6.56 12.21
CA LEU A 86 -4.42 6.34 13.23
C LEU A 86 -4.95 7.67 13.76
N PHE A 87 -6.20 7.70 14.16
CA PHE A 87 -6.80 8.83 14.85
C PHE A 87 -6.37 8.81 16.32
N ASP A 88 -5.56 9.77 16.73
CA ASP A 88 -4.98 9.82 18.09
C ASP A 88 -6.03 10.00 19.19
N SER A 89 -7.18 10.59 18.87
CA SER A 89 -8.30 10.80 19.77
C SER A 89 -9.25 9.60 19.93
N MET A 90 -8.98 8.51 19.23
CA MET A 90 -9.80 7.29 19.23
C MET A 90 -8.99 6.13 19.79
N THR A 91 -9.66 5.22 20.48
CA THR A 91 -9.06 3.94 20.89
C THR A 91 -8.71 3.09 19.68
N VAL A 92 -7.96 2.01 19.89
CA VAL A 92 -7.66 1.01 18.86
C VAL A 92 -8.93 0.42 18.27
N GLY A 93 -9.90 0.06 19.13
CA GLY A 93 -11.20 -0.48 18.69
C GLY A 93 -11.97 0.49 17.81
N GLU A 94 -12.06 1.76 18.23
CA GLU A 94 -12.71 2.83 17.46
C GLU A 94 -12.00 3.10 16.14
N ASN A 95 -10.66 3.11 16.12
CA ASN A 95 -9.89 3.24 14.89
C ASN A 95 -10.22 2.14 13.89
N VAL A 96 -10.27 0.88 14.34
CA VAL A 96 -10.54 -0.28 13.47
C VAL A 96 -11.99 -0.27 12.98
N GLY A 97 -12.94 0.05 13.85
CA GLY A 97 -14.37 0.08 13.56
C GLY A 97 -14.84 1.33 12.81
N TYR A 98 -14.02 2.39 12.75
CA TYR A 98 -14.41 3.72 12.27
C TYR A 98 -15.23 3.71 10.97
N ARG A 99 -14.72 3.03 9.95
CA ARG A 99 -15.39 2.96 8.65
C ARG A 99 -16.74 2.26 8.71
N LEU A 100 -16.86 1.20 9.52
CA LEU A 100 -18.10 0.45 9.67
C LEU A 100 -19.17 1.30 10.37
N PHE A 101 -18.76 2.10 11.37
CA PHE A 101 -19.65 3.08 12.03
C PHE A 101 -20.13 4.13 11.04
N GLU A 102 -19.24 4.70 10.22
CA GLU A 102 -19.59 5.72 9.21
C GLU A 102 -20.55 5.18 8.13
N GLU A 103 -20.42 3.90 7.77
CA GLU A 103 -21.32 3.28 6.80
C GLU A 103 -22.73 3.03 7.38
N GLY A 104 -22.89 2.91 8.70
CA GLY A 104 -24.16 2.83 9.40
C GLY A 104 -25.04 1.63 9.03
N ARG A 105 -24.43 0.53 8.55
CA ARG A 105 -25.16 -0.65 8.06
C ARG A 105 -25.24 -1.79 9.08
N LEU A 106 -24.36 -1.78 10.07
CA LEU A 106 -24.20 -2.82 11.06
C LEU A 106 -24.57 -2.29 12.45
N SER A 107 -25.04 -3.15 13.31
CA SER A 107 -25.23 -2.87 14.73
C SER A 107 -23.88 -2.71 15.43
N GLN A 108 -23.87 -2.06 16.58
CA GLN A 108 -22.66 -1.89 17.39
C GLN A 108 -22.03 -3.25 17.78
N ALA A 109 -22.85 -4.25 18.11
CA ALA A 109 -22.37 -5.58 18.46
C ALA A 109 -21.68 -6.29 17.29
N GLU A 110 -22.24 -6.19 16.08
CA GLU A 110 -21.62 -6.74 14.87
C GLU A 110 -20.29 -6.06 14.55
N ILE A 111 -20.22 -4.72 14.71
CA ILE A 111 -18.98 -3.97 14.51
C ILE A 111 -17.92 -4.41 15.53
N GLU A 112 -18.29 -4.56 16.81
CA GLU A 112 -17.35 -4.98 17.84
C GLU A 112 -16.81 -6.39 17.57
N GLU A 113 -17.63 -7.32 17.09
CA GLU A 113 -17.19 -8.66 16.72
C GLU A 113 -16.17 -8.62 15.58
N ILE A 114 -16.45 -7.86 14.51
CA ILE A 114 -15.53 -7.67 13.38
C ILE A 114 -14.22 -7.04 13.88
N VAL A 115 -14.29 -6.00 14.70
CA VAL A 115 -13.12 -5.31 15.25
C VAL A 115 -12.23 -6.29 16.02
N ARG A 116 -12.80 -7.08 16.92
CA ARG A 116 -12.06 -8.10 17.69
C ARG A 116 -11.44 -9.16 16.78
N GLU A 117 -12.18 -9.63 15.77
CA GLU A 117 -11.66 -10.59 14.78
C GLU A 117 -10.43 -10.03 14.06
N LYS A 118 -10.50 -8.77 13.57
CA LYS A 118 -9.36 -8.17 12.84
C LYS A 118 -8.18 -7.87 13.75
N LEU A 119 -8.41 -7.43 14.99
CA LEU A 119 -7.35 -7.24 15.98
C LEU A 119 -6.68 -8.58 16.38
N ARG A 120 -7.46 -9.65 16.50
CA ARG A 120 -6.94 -11.01 16.73
C ARG A 120 -6.11 -11.48 15.53
N PHE A 121 -6.60 -11.24 14.32
CA PHE A 121 -5.86 -11.59 13.10
C PHE A 121 -4.47 -10.95 13.05
N VAL A 122 -4.34 -9.69 13.46
CA VAL A 122 -3.04 -8.98 13.49
C VAL A 122 -2.28 -9.13 14.82
N GLY A 123 -2.85 -9.86 15.80
CA GLY A 123 -2.19 -10.18 17.07
C GLY A 123 -2.05 -9.00 18.03
N VAL A 124 -3.05 -8.09 18.07
CA VAL A 124 -3.08 -6.95 18.99
C VAL A 124 -4.46 -6.78 19.68
N GLU A 125 -5.27 -7.81 19.75
CA GLU A 125 -6.59 -7.77 20.42
C GLU A 125 -6.53 -7.24 21.86
N PRO A 126 -5.50 -7.56 22.71
CA PRO A 126 -5.42 -7.02 24.06
C PRO A 126 -5.28 -5.49 24.12
N ALA A 127 -4.98 -4.84 23.02
CA ALA A 127 -4.84 -3.38 22.94
C ALA A 127 -6.13 -2.66 22.53
N LEU A 128 -7.28 -3.35 22.50
CA LEU A 128 -8.58 -2.83 22.02
C LEU A 128 -8.92 -1.45 22.59
N ASP A 129 -8.75 -1.28 23.90
CA ASP A 129 -9.14 -0.09 24.65
C ASP A 129 -8.01 0.95 24.79
N LEU A 130 -6.81 0.65 24.28
CA LEU A 130 -5.68 1.57 24.32
C LEU A 130 -5.79 2.65 23.23
N TYR A 131 -5.14 3.78 23.48
CA TYR A 131 -4.98 4.86 22.50
C TYR A 131 -3.69 4.67 21.68
N PRO A 132 -3.60 5.24 20.47
CA PRO A 132 -2.39 5.15 19.64
C PRO A 132 -1.11 5.58 20.36
N ALA A 133 -1.17 6.57 21.27
CA ALA A 133 -0.02 7.04 22.03
C ALA A 133 0.61 5.95 22.93
N GLU A 134 -0.17 4.96 23.33
CA GLU A 134 0.25 3.87 24.23
C GLU A 134 0.85 2.67 23.46
N LEU A 135 0.86 2.71 22.11
CA LEU A 135 1.30 1.62 21.27
C LEU A 135 2.74 1.78 20.80
N SER A 136 3.47 0.66 20.69
CA SER A 136 4.73 0.63 19.96
C SER A 136 4.52 0.90 18.46
N GLY A 137 5.59 1.28 17.74
CA GLY A 137 5.51 1.51 16.29
C GLY A 137 4.99 0.29 15.51
N GLY A 138 5.43 -0.92 15.89
CA GLY A 138 4.95 -2.16 15.28
C GLY A 138 3.48 -2.45 15.60
N MET A 139 3.00 -2.13 16.81
CA MET A 139 1.58 -2.25 17.16
C MET A 139 0.74 -1.26 16.35
N LYS A 140 1.15 0.01 16.21
CA LYS A 140 0.45 1.00 15.39
C LYS A 140 0.26 0.53 13.95
N LYS A 141 1.28 -0.05 13.33
CA LYS A 141 1.19 -0.60 11.98
C LYS A 141 0.23 -1.79 11.90
N ARG A 142 0.25 -2.70 12.88
CA ARG A 142 -0.69 -3.82 12.94
C ARG A 142 -2.14 -3.35 13.12
N VAL A 143 -2.38 -2.36 13.96
CA VAL A 143 -3.71 -1.73 14.11
C VAL A 143 -4.16 -1.07 12.78
N ALA A 144 -3.26 -0.37 12.07
CA ALA A 144 -3.57 0.21 10.78
C ALA A 144 -3.94 -0.85 9.73
N ILE A 145 -3.29 -2.02 9.76
CA ILE A 145 -3.68 -3.18 8.93
C ILE A 145 -5.05 -3.70 9.35
N ALA A 146 -5.33 -3.88 10.64
CA ALA A 146 -6.65 -4.31 11.13
C ALA A 146 -7.76 -3.35 10.67
N ARG A 147 -7.54 -2.03 10.78
CA ARG A 147 -8.46 -1.00 10.28
C ARG A 147 -8.69 -1.11 8.77
N ALA A 148 -7.64 -1.34 8.01
CA ALA A 148 -7.72 -1.55 6.57
C ALA A 148 -8.57 -2.78 6.21
N LEU A 149 -8.49 -3.84 7.00
CA LEU A 149 -9.20 -5.11 6.78
C LEU A 149 -10.66 -5.11 7.27
N ALA A 150 -11.05 -4.20 8.15
CA ALA A 150 -12.37 -4.22 8.78
C ALA A 150 -13.53 -4.15 7.77
N ALA A 151 -13.36 -3.41 6.67
CA ALA A 151 -14.36 -3.28 5.61
C ALA A 151 -14.21 -4.32 4.48
N ASP A 152 -13.47 -5.39 4.71
CA ASP A 152 -13.23 -6.51 3.78
C ASP A 152 -12.88 -6.08 2.33
N PRO A 153 -11.81 -5.31 2.11
CA PRO A 153 -11.45 -4.79 0.80
C PRO A 153 -11.02 -5.90 -0.18
N GLU A 154 -11.19 -5.65 -1.48
CA GLU A 154 -10.65 -6.49 -2.56
C GLU A 154 -9.14 -6.28 -2.73
N TYR A 155 -8.69 -5.03 -2.57
CA TYR A 155 -7.31 -4.58 -2.76
C TYR A 155 -6.78 -3.94 -1.49
N ILE A 156 -5.53 -4.25 -1.14
CA ILE A 156 -4.85 -3.66 0.02
C ILE A 156 -3.55 -3.03 -0.46
N PHE A 157 -3.42 -1.73 -0.28
CA PHE A 157 -2.24 -0.98 -0.65
C PHE A 157 -1.38 -0.70 0.59
N PHE A 158 -0.08 -0.86 0.46
CA PHE A 158 0.89 -0.63 1.51
C PHE A 158 1.90 0.43 1.07
N ASP A 159 2.00 1.51 1.83
CA ASP A 159 3.00 2.56 1.62
C ASP A 159 4.10 2.41 2.67
N GLU A 160 5.27 1.88 2.27
CA GLU A 160 6.45 1.66 3.12
C GLU A 160 6.12 0.95 4.45
N PRO A 161 5.52 -0.27 4.43
CA PRO A 161 4.93 -0.88 5.63
C PRO A 161 5.93 -1.25 6.71
N THR A 162 7.20 -1.49 6.37
CA THR A 162 8.25 -1.96 7.29
C THR A 162 9.18 -0.85 7.77
N THR A 163 9.09 0.36 7.19
CA THR A 163 9.96 1.49 7.55
C THR A 163 9.84 1.85 9.03
N GLY A 164 11.01 1.95 9.70
CA GLY A 164 11.10 2.33 11.12
C GLY A 164 10.78 1.21 12.12
N LEU A 165 10.68 -0.04 11.65
CA LEU A 165 10.50 -1.21 12.52
C LEU A 165 11.83 -1.91 12.81
N ASP A 166 11.88 -2.54 13.97
CA ASP A 166 12.92 -3.51 14.31
C ASP A 166 12.76 -4.82 13.51
N PRO A 167 13.73 -5.72 13.48
CA PRO A 167 13.65 -6.96 12.71
C PRO A 167 12.45 -7.84 13.06
N ILE A 168 12.02 -7.87 14.33
CA ILE A 168 10.86 -8.63 14.78
C ILE A 168 9.57 -7.99 14.21
N GLY A 169 9.49 -6.67 14.27
CA GLY A 169 8.39 -5.90 13.67
C GLY A 169 8.27 -6.13 12.17
N VAL A 170 9.40 -6.11 11.44
CA VAL A 170 9.45 -6.42 10.00
C VAL A 170 8.91 -7.83 9.75
N TYR A 171 9.43 -8.84 10.46
CA TYR A 171 8.97 -10.23 10.33
C TYR A 171 7.45 -10.36 10.53
N ASN A 172 6.90 -9.71 11.55
CA ASN A 172 5.47 -9.74 11.85
C ASN A 172 4.64 -9.13 10.71
N ILE A 173 5.06 -7.99 10.13
CA ILE A 173 4.36 -7.36 9.01
C ILE A 173 4.43 -8.22 7.75
N VAL A 174 5.61 -8.76 7.42
CA VAL A 174 5.80 -9.69 6.29
C VAL A 174 4.91 -10.92 6.43
N SER A 175 4.87 -11.53 7.62
CA SER A 175 3.99 -12.68 7.92
C SER A 175 2.51 -12.33 7.72
N LEU A 176 2.06 -11.16 8.16
CA LEU A 176 0.68 -10.68 7.94
C LEU A 176 0.38 -10.50 6.45
N MET A 177 1.30 -9.92 5.68
CA MET A 177 1.12 -9.72 4.24
C MET A 177 1.02 -11.07 3.50
N ASN A 178 1.82 -12.06 3.86
CA ASN A 178 1.76 -13.40 3.28
C ASN A 178 0.43 -14.10 3.63
N ARG A 179 -0.06 -13.98 4.86
CA ARG A 179 -1.38 -14.50 5.25
C ARG A 179 -2.53 -13.85 4.47
N LEU A 180 -2.42 -12.56 4.14
CA LEU A 180 -3.40 -11.88 3.28
C LEU A 180 -3.39 -12.43 1.85
N GLN A 181 -2.22 -12.74 1.33
CA GLN A 181 -2.06 -13.39 0.03
C GLN A 181 -2.70 -14.80 0.03
N GLU A 182 -2.41 -15.60 1.04
CA GLU A 182 -3.00 -16.94 1.23
C GLU A 182 -4.54 -16.87 1.32
N ALA A 183 -5.07 -15.79 1.89
CA ALA A 183 -6.50 -15.49 1.93
C ALA A 183 -7.07 -14.94 0.61
N GLY A 184 -6.28 -14.91 -0.48
CA GLY A 184 -6.71 -14.50 -1.82
C GLY A 184 -6.85 -12.98 -2.01
N LYS A 185 -6.32 -12.16 -1.09
CA LYS A 185 -6.32 -10.70 -1.24
C LYS A 185 -5.29 -10.26 -2.27
N THR A 186 -5.62 -9.22 -3.03
CA THR A 186 -4.69 -8.58 -3.96
C THR A 186 -3.96 -7.46 -3.25
N THR A 187 -2.63 -7.45 -3.28
CA THR A 187 -1.85 -6.39 -2.62
C THR A 187 -0.98 -5.62 -3.60
N LEU A 188 -0.86 -4.31 -3.35
CA LEU A 188 0.09 -3.43 -4.00
C LEU A 188 0.93 -2.77 -2.92
N MET A 189 2.22 -3.05 -2.90
CA MET A 189 3.15 -2.42 -1.98
C MET A 189 4.04 -1.42 -2.73
N VAL A 190 4.33 -0.30 -2.12
CA VAL A 190 5.40 0.59 -2.56
C VAL A 190 6.49 0.61 -1.49
N THR A 191 7.73 0.36 -1.88
CA THR A 191 8.86 0.36 -0.95
C THR A 191 10.21 0.52 -1.69
N HIS A 192 11.25 0.84 -0.93
CA HIS A 192 12.64 0.74 -1.36
C HIS A 192 13.36 -0.45 -0.71
N ASP A 193 12.68 -1.18 0.20
CA ASP A 193 13.22 -2.32 0.94
C ASP A 193 13.09 -3.61 0.13
N LEU A 194 14.21 -4.06 -0.48
CA LEU A 194 14.27 -5.27 -1.29
C LEU A 194 13.96 -6.56 -0.51
N PRO A 195 14.49 -6.78 0.72
CA PRO A 195 14.16 -7.97 1.50
C PRO A 195 12.64 -8.13 1.71
N THR A 196 11.95 -7.09 2.14
CA THR A 196 10.49 -7.11 2.30
C THR A 196 9.79 -7.38 0.97
N ALA A 197 10.22 -6.70 -0.10
CA ALA A 197 9.64 -6.86 -1.43
C ALA A 197 9.71 -8.31 -1.92
N PHE A 198 10.89 -8.94 -1.83
CA PHE A 198 11.08 -10.33 -2.25
C PHE A 198 10.32 -11.34 -1.37
N ALA A 199 10.17 -11.05 -0.07
CA ALA A 199 9.44 -11.93 0.85
C ALA A 199 7.91 -11.90 0.68
N THR A 200 7.35 -10.89 -0.01
CA THR A 200 5.89 -10.67 -0.03
C THR A 200 5.28 -10.56 -1.42
N SER A 201 6.07 -10.49 -2.49
CA SER A 201 5.54 -10.17 -3.81
C SER A 201 5.98 -11.15 -4.90
N GLN A 202 5.12 -11.33 -5.89
CA GLN A 202 5.33 -12.17 -7.07
C GLN A 202 5.72 -11.36 -8.31
N ARG A 203 5.30 -10.08 -8.34
CA ARG A 203 5.56 -9.16 -9.44
C ARG A 203 6.20 -7.88 -8.93
N PHE A 204 7.13 -7.36 -9.72
CA PHE A 204 7.95 -6.21 -9.39
C PHE A 204 7.87 -5.19 -10.51
N SER A 205 7.73 -3.93 -10.16
CA SER A 205 7.79 -2.78 -11.04
C SER A 205 8.80 -1.80 -10.47
N LEU A 206 9.85 -1.44 -11.21
CA LEU A 206 10.84 -0.46 -10.77
C LEU A 206 10.57 0.89 -11.41
N VAL A 207 10.41 1.92 -10.58
CA VAL A 207 10.28 3.31 -11.01
C VAL A 207 11.64 4.00 -10.95
N HIS A 208 12.08 4.48 -12.08
CA HIS A 208 13.31 5.26 -12.24
C HIS A 208 13.07 6.43 -13.17
N GLU A 209 13.53 7.63 -12.82
CA GLU A 209 13.39 8.86 -13.61
C GLU A 209 11.96 9.08 -14.14
N SER A 210 10.99 9.00 -13.25
CA SER A 210 9.55 9.21 -13.53
C SER A 210 8.93 8.20 -14.51
N ARG A 211 9.60 7.11 -14.84
CA ARG A 211 9.14 6.08 -15.79
C ARG A 211 9.17 4.69 -15.16
N LEU A 212 8.43 3.78 -15.75
CA LEU A 212 8.54 2.35 -15.44
C LEU A 212 9.80 1.82 -16.14
N ALA A 213 10.86 1.57 -15.34
CA ALA A 213 12.15 1.08 -15.85
C ALA A 213 12.20 -0.44 -16.01
N PHE A 214 11.41 -1.17 -15.20
CA PHE A 214 11.34 -2.62 -15.24
C PHE A 214 9.97 -3.10 -14.76
N GLU A 215 9.51 -4.19 -15.36
CA GLU A 215 8.36 -4.96 -14.88
C GLU A 215 8.61 -6.47 -15.09
N GLY A 216 8.37 -7.29 -14.04
CA GLY A 216 8.60 -8.74 -14.15
C GLY A 216 8.54 -9.48 -12.82
N THR A 217 9.01 -10.72 -12.85
CA THR A 217 9.21 -11.57 -11.65
C THR A 217 10.52 -11.24 -10.96
N GLU A 218 10.74 -11.78 -9.74
CA GLU A 218 12.01 -11.64 -9.02
C GLU A 218 13.20 -12.15 -9.85
N GLY A 219 13.09 -13.33 -10.46
CA GLY A 219 14.16 -13.89 -11.29
C GLY A 219 14.51 -12.99 -12.47
N ALA A 220 13.50 -12.44 -13.15
CA ALA A 220 13.70 -11.49 -14.23
C ALA A 220 14.33 -10.17 -13.75
N LEU A 221 13.95 -9.68 -12.56
CA LEU A 221 14.51 -8.46 -11.96
C LEU A 221 16.01 -8.65 -11.64
N ARG A 222 16.37 -9.76 -11.01
CA ARG A 222 17.76 -10.07 -10.66
C ARG A 222 18.68 -10.24 -11.88
N CYS A 223 18.14 -10.78 -12.98
CA CYS A 223 18.86 -10.99 -14.23
C CYS A 223 18.76 -9.83 -15.22
N CYS A 224 18.07 -8.74 -14.87
CA CYS A 224 17.89 -7.60 -15.76
C CYS A 224 19.22 -6.89 -16.03
N PRO A 225 19.65 -6.74 -17.32
CA PRO A 225 20.97 -6.14 -17.63
C PRO A 225 20.99 -4.61 -17.62
N LEU A 226 19.85 -3.96 -17.37
CA LEU A 226 19.74 -2.51 -17.40
C LEU A 226 20.54 -1.88 -16.24
N PRO A 227 21.43 -0.92 -16.50
CA PRO A 227 22.31 -0.34 -15.48
C PRO A 227 21.55 0.25 -14.29
N ASN A 228 20.46 0.98 -14.54
CA ASN A 228 19.61 1.58 -13.50
C ASN A 228 18.92 0.54 -12.62
N VAL A 229 18.60 -0.64 -13.16
CA VAL A 229 18.04 -1.76 -12.38
C VAL A 229 19.13 -2.38 -11.52
N GLN A 230 20.33 -2.61 -12.08
CA GLN A 230 21.45 -3.19 -11.34
C GLN A 230 21.93 -2.24 -10.23
N GLU A 231 21.99 -0.95 -10.50
CA GLU A 231 22.34 0.07 -9.50
C GLU A 231 21.34 0.11 -8.33
N PHE A 232 20.04 -0.06 -8.61
CA PHE A 232 19.03 -0.15 -7.55
C PHE A 232 19.18 -1.43 -6.72
N LEU A 233 19.49 -2.56 -7.36
CA LEU A 233 19.67 -3.85 -6.66
C LEU A 233 20.96 -3.92 -5.85
N GLN A 234 22.02 -3.29 -6.34
CA GLN A 234 23.36 -3.29 -5.74
C GLN A 234 23.95 -1.88 -5.84
N PRO A 235 23.58 -0.97 -4.91
CA PRO A 235 24.10 0.39 -4.92
C PRO A 235 25.64 0.36 -4.87
N SER A 236 26.29 0.99 -5.82
CA SER A 236 27.74 1.17 -5.81
C SER A 236 28.12 2.15 -4.68
N GLU A 237 29.33 2.01 -4.12
CA GLU A 237 29.82 2.94 -3.09
C GLU A 237 29.74 4.41 -3.51
N LYS A 238 29.78 4.69 -4.83
CA LYS A 238 29.64 6.05 -5.38
C LYS A 238 28.22 6.60 -5.28
N SER A 239 27.18 5.76 -5.23
CA SER A 239 25.77 6.20 -5.14
C SER A 239 25.28 6.41 -3.68
N LEU A 240 26.10 6.06 -2.68
CA LEU A 240 25.77 6.22 -1.27
C LEU A 240 26.07 7.63 -0.72
N PHE A 241 26.77 8.47 -1.48
CA PHE A 241 27.25 9.79 -1.02
C PHE A 241 26.84 10.97 -1.94
N VAL A 242 25.76 10.83 -2.72
CA VAL A 242 25.19 11.93 -3.55
C VAL A 242 23.89 12.44 -2.98
#